data_b2c49267055b1c8f0660d2fa57d0c28a
#
_entry.id   b2c49267055b1c8f0660d2fa57d0c28a
#
_cell.length_a   1.000
_cell.length_b   1.000
_cell.length_c   1.000
_cell.angle_alpha   90.00
_cell.angle_beta   90.00
_cell.angle_gamma   90.00
#
_symmetry.space_group_name_H-M   'P 1'
#
loop_
_entity.id
_entity.type
_entity.pdbx_description
1 polymer ?
#
loop_
_entity_poly.entity_id
_entity_poly.type
_entity_poly.pdbx_seq_one_letter_code
_entity_poly.pdbx_strand_id
1 'polypeptide(L)'
;MASRAERVGTPALAGPEPIAVADIGELNILFSDAFTERYRRDGLVGVRVPPLNPAIWRYAVEGAGAGAMLWRDAAGAIAAFNIAHASGAEGWMGPLAVRQDCQGAGQGKAVVRAAIAHLRATGCRTIGLETMPRTVDNIGFYSR
;
A
#
# COMPACT_ATOMS: atom_id res chain seq x y z
N MET A 1 14.30 29.45 8.33
CA MET A 1 13.65 28.36 8.07
C MET A 1 14.14 27.04 8.50
N ALA A 2 14.92 26.98 9.45
CA ALA A 2 15.29 25.73 10.03
C ALA A 2 14.08 24.93 10.33
N SER A 3 13.05 25.62 10.62
CA SER A 3 11.85 24.92 10.92
C SER A 3 11.37 24.03 9.81
N ARG A 4 11.76 24.33 8.58
CA ARG A 4 11.35 23.50 7.49
C ARG A 4 11.98 22.13 7.60
N ALA A 5 13.26 22.07 7.80
CA ALA A 5 13.92 20.80 7.91
C ALA A 5 13.41 20.02 9.09
N GLU A 6 13.12 20.70 10.17
CA GLU A 6 12.65 20.01 11.34
C GLU A 6 11.26 19.50 11.18
N ARG A 7 10.48 20.11 10.31
CA ARG A 7 9.14 19.64 10.10
C ARG A 7 9.06 18.45 9.19
N VAL A 8 10.17 18.03 8.62
CA VAL A 8 10.16 16.91 7.74
C VAL A 8 10.31 15.66 8.56
N GLY A 9 9.29 15.29 9.31
CA GLY A 9 9.31 14.04 10.02
C GLY A 9 9.10 12.88 9.09
N THR A 10 8.25 13.03 8.10
CA THR A 10 7.94 11.98 7.14
C THR A 10 8.36 12.43 5.76
N PRO A 11 9.33 11.75 5.15
CA PRO A 11 9.81 12.15 3.83
C PRO A 11 8.72 12.00 2.78
N ALA A 12 8.76 12.84 1.77
CA ALA A 12 7.89 12.70 0.62
C ALA A 12 8.30 11.45 -0.16
N LEU A 13 7.31 10.77 -0.69
CA LEU A 13 7.54 9.57 -1.48
C LEU A 13 7.44 9.89 -2.96
N ALA A 14 8.28 9.24 -3.75
CA ALA A 14 8.26 9.37 -5.20
C ALA A 14 7.42 8.23 -5.79
N GLY A 15 6.50 8.57 -6.68
CA GLY A 15 5.65 7.58 -7.33
C GLY A 15 4.28 8.16 -7.65
N PRO A 16 3.34 7.33 -8.11
CA PRO A 16 3.51 5.87 -8.24
C PRO A 16 4.33 5.49 -9.46
N GLU A 17 4.96 4.33 -9.37
CA GLU A 17 5.60 3.72 -10.52
C GLU A 17 5.17 2.26 -10.60
N PRO A 18 5.28 1.61 -11.78
CA PRO A 18 4.86 0.22 -11.91
C PRO A 18 5.72 -0.71 -11.05
N ILE A 19 5.10 -1.78 -10.56
CA ILE A 19 5.83 -2.82 -9.85
C ILE A 19 6.43 -3.76 -10.89
N ALA A 20 7.76 -3.92 -10.86
CA ALA A 20 8.44 -4.86 -11.72
C ALA A 20 8.67 -6.18 -10.97
N VAL A 21 8.91 -7.25 -11.73
CA VAL A 21 9.20 -8.55 -11.12
C VAL A 21 10.39 -8.45 -10.17
N ALA A 22 11.38 -7.65 -10.51
CA ALA A 22 12.56 -7.47 -9.67
C ALA A 22 12.24 -6.81 -8.33
N ASP A 23 11.11 -6.16 -8.20
CA ASP A 23 10.73 -5.48 -6.97
C ASP A 23 10.05 -6.41 -5.97
N ILE A 24 9.64 -7.61 -6.40
CA ILE A 24 8.79 -8.48 -5.59
C ILE A 24 9.44 -8.88 -4.27
N GLY A 25 10.75 -9.15 -4.30
CA GLY A 25 11.44 -9.54 -3.07
C GLY A 25 11.37 -8.47 -1.98
N GLU A 26 11.69 -7.24 -2.33
CA GLU A 26 11.67 -6.13 -1.39
C GLU A 26 10.24 -5.80 -0.98
N LEU A 27 9.31 -5.85 -1.91
CA LEU A 27 7.91 -5.56 -1.66
C LEU A 27 7.31 -6.58 -0.70
N ASN A 28 7.70 -7.83 -0.83
CA ASN A 28 7.22 -8.91 0.03
C ASN A 28 7.68 -8.74 1.48
N ILE A 29 8.88 -8.21 1.67
CA ILE A 29 9.39 -7.90 3.01
C ILE A 29 8.58 -6.76 3.60
N LEU A 30 8.33 -5.71 2.83
CA LEU A 30 7.50 -4.60 3.29
C LEU A 30 6.11 -5.08 3.70
N PHE A 31 5.50 -5.94 2.89
CA PHE A 31 4.20 -6.51 3.19
C PHE A 31 4.23 -7.26 4.52
N SER A 32 5.19 -8.15 4.68
CA SER A 32 5.30 -8.96 5.90
C SER A 32 5.47 -8.09 7.14
N ASP A 33 6.36 -7.10 7.06
CA ASP A 33 6.64 -6.23 8.19
C ASP A 33 5.45 -5.34 8.54
N ALA A 34 4.80 -4.77 7.53
CA ALA A 34 3.69 -3.85 7.76
C ALA A 34 2.49 -4.57 8.38
N PHE A 35 2.18 -5.77 7.90
CA PHE A 35 1.04 -6.52 8.40
C PHE A 35 1.33 -7.14 9.76
N THR A 36 2.58 -7.52 10.02
CA THR A 36 2.99 -7.98 11.34
C THR A 36 2.82 -6.87 12.36
N GLU A 37 3.23 -5.65 12.02
CA GLU A 37 3.08 -4.51 12.92
C GLU A 37 1.61 -4.18 13.14
N ARG A 38 0.79 -4.31 12.12
CA ARG A 38 -0.64 -4.06 12.25
C ARG A 38 -1.27 -5.05 13.22
N TYR A 39 -0.92 -6.32 13.10
CA TYR A 39 -1.42 -7.33 14.02
C TYR A 39 -0.97 -7.04 15.45
N ARG A 40 0.27 -6.61 15.61
CA ARG A 40 0.79 -6.29 16.95
C ARG A 40 -0.03 -5.15 17.58
N ARG A 41 -0.37 -4.14 16.81
CA ARG A 41 -1.19 -3.03 17.30
C ARG A 41 -2.60 -3.48 17.68
N ASP A 42 -3.10 -4.49 17.03
CA ASP A 42 -4.42 -5.03 17.30
C ASP A 42 -4.39 -6.06 18.44
N GLY A 43 -3.28 -6.18 19.13
CA GLY A 43 -3.17 -7.07 20.30
C GLY A 43 -2.67 -8.47 20.00
N LEU A 44 -2.35 -8.77 18.75
CA LEU A 44 -1.85 -10.09 18.36
C LEU A 44 -0.33 -10.10 18.41
N VAL A 45 0.19 -9.95 19.62
CA VAL A 45 1.63 -9.89 19.87
C VAL A 45 2.23 -11.28 19.64
N GLY A 46 3.39 -11.31 18.99
CA GLY A 46 4.07 -12.56 18.72
C GLY A 46 3.65 -13.24 17.44
N VAL A 47 2.65 -12.71 16.75
CA VAL A 47 2.25 -13.24 15.44
C VAL A 47 3.11 -12.59 14.38
N ARG A 48 3.74 -13.41 13.54
CA ARG A 48 4.51 -12.93 12.39
C ARG A 48 3.75 -13.28 11.12
N VAL A 49 3.40 -12.28 10.33
CA VAL A 49 2.81 -12.51 9.01
C VAL A 49 3.94 -12.91 8.07
N PRO A 50 3.94 -14.13 7.53
CA PRO A 50 5.04 -14.55 6.67
C PRO A 50 4.95 -13.85 5.32
N PRO A 51 6.09 -13.72 4.62
CA PRO A 51 6.05 -13.29 3.23
C PRO A 51 5.23 -14.29 2.42
N LEU A 52 4.58 -13.79 1.38
CA LEU A 52 3.81 -14.65 0.49
C LEU A 52 4.74 -15.34 -0.50
N ASN A 53 4.27 -16.45 -1.07
CA ASN A 53 4.98 -17.08 -2.17
C ASN A 53 5.14 -16.06 -3.31
N PRO A 54 6.36 -15.86 -3.83
CA PRO A 54 6.57 -14.89 -4.91
C PRO A 54 5.67 -15.08 -6.12
N ALA A 55 5.23 -16.31 -6.38
CA ALA A 55 4.32 -16.57 -7.49
C ALA A 55 2.96 -15.89 -7.29
N ILE A 56 2.51 -15.75 -6.03
CA ILE A 56 1.27 -15.05 -5.72
C ILE A 56 1.42 -13.57 -6.09
N TRP A 57 2.54 -12.98 -5.73
CA TRP A 57 2.82 -11.58 -6.07
C TRP A 57 2.88 -11.38 -7.58
N ARG A 58 3.57 -12.29 -8.27
CA ARG A 58 3.68 -12.18 -9.72
C ARG A 58 2.32 -12.24 -10.38
N TYR A 59 1.49 -13.17 -9.94
CA TYR A 59 0.13 -13.30 -10.48
C TYR A 59 -0.67 -12.02 -10.25
N ALA A 60 -0.59 -11.47 -9.04
CA ALA A 60 -1.34 -10.27 -8.71
C ALA A 60 -0.86 -9.06 -9.50
N VAL A 61 0.46 -8.91 -9.64
CA VAL A 61 1.04 -7.78 -10.37
C VAL A 61 0.67 -7.87 -11.85
N GLU A 62 0.76 -9.05 -12.44
CA GLU A 62 0.42 -9.23 -13.84
C GLU A 62 -1.07 -9.00 -14.08
N GLY A 63 -1.91 -9.48 -13.17
CA GLY A 63 -3.35 -9.31 -13.30
C GLY A 63 -3.79 -7.87 -13.13
N ALA A 64 -3.10 -7.11 -12.31
CA ALA A 64 -3.46 -5.71 -12.06
C ALA A 64 -2.94 -4.77 -13.14
N GLY A 65 -1.88 -5.15 -13.83
CA GLY A 65 -1.28 -4.28 -14.85
C GLY A 65 -0.86 -2.94 -14.26
N ALA A 66 -1.34 -1.84 -14.82
CA ALA A 66 -1.02 -0.50 -14.34
C ALA A 66 -1.59 -0.22 -12.95
N GLY A 67 -2.44 -1.07 -12.42
CA GLY A 67 -2.93 -0.95 -11.05
C GLY A 67 -1.95 -1.41 -10.00
N ALA A 68 -0.85 -2.05 -10.40
CA ALA A 68 0.20 -2.46 -9.47
C ALA A 68 1.19 -1.32 -9.35
N MET A 69 1.19 -0.65 -8.21
CA MET A 69 1.92 0.60 -8.01
C MET A 69 2.81 0.53 -6.78
N LEU A 70 3.96 1.19 -6.86
CA LEU A 70 4.80 1.36 -5.68
C LEU A 70 5.34 2.78 -5.59
N TRP A 71 5.79 3.15 -4.40
CA TRP A 71 6.41 4.44 -4.13
C TRP A 71 7.74 4.20 -3.43
N ARG A 72 8.72 5.05 -3.70
CA ARG A 72 10.06 4.92 -3.12
C ARG A 72 10.38 6.12 -2.26
N ASP A 73 11.20 5.90 -1.24
CA ASP A 73 11.73 6.98 -0.44
C ASP A 73 12.92 7.63 -1.14
N ALA A 74 13.52 8.63 -0.49
CA ALA A 74 14.63 9.37 -1.08
C ALA A 74 15.86 8.50 -1.33
N ALA A 75 15.99 7.39 -0.62
CA ALA A 75 17.10 6.46 -0.81
C ALA A 75 16.81 5.42 -1.89
N GLY A 76 15.63 5.45 -2.49
CA GLY A 76 15.25 4.50 -3.52
C GLY A 76 14.62 3.23 -3.01
N ALA A 77 14.42 3.09 -1.71
CA ALA A 77 13.79 1.90 -1.14
C ALA A 77 12.28 1.97 -1.29
N ILE A 78 11.63 0.82 -1.44
CA ILE A 78 10.17 0.78 -1.54
C ILE A 78 9.59 1.14 -0.18
N ALA A 79 8.74 2.16 -0.16
CA ALA A 79 8.15 2.66 1.07
C ALA A 79 6.64 2.48 1.10
N ALA A 80 6.01 2.22 -0.03
CA ALA A 80 4.57 1.99 -0.10
C ALA A 80 4.22 1.24 -1.36
N PHE A 81 3.10 0.55 -1.35
CA PHE A 81 2.61 -0.11 -2.54
C PHE A 81 1.10 -0.27 -2.47
N ASN A 82 0.50 -0.51 -3.62
CA ASN A 82 -0.91 -0.80 -3.74
C ASN A 82 -1.12 -1.61 -5.01
N ILE A 83 -1.95 -2.64 -4.93
CA ILE A 83 -2.30 -3.43 -6.10
C ILE A 83 -3.80 -3.30 -6.31
N ALA A 84 -4.18 -2.59 -7.37
CA ALA A 84 -5.57 -2.32 -7.69
C ALA A 84 -5.99 -3.18 -8.87
N HIS A 85 -7.10 -3.89 -8.70
CA HIS A 85 -7.62 -4.82 -9.71
C HIS A 85 -8.97 -4.33 -10.21
N ALA A 86 -9.18 -4.41 -11.51
CA ALA A 86 -10.46 -4.07 -12.12
C ALA A 86 -11.06 -5.32 -12.76
N SER A 87 -12.37 -5.48 -12.61
CA SER A 87 -13.13 -6.54 -13.25
C SER A 87 -14.44 -5.92 -13.73
N GLY A 88 -14.50 -5.57 -15.00
CA GLY A 88 -15.66 -4.85 -15.53
C GLY A 88 -15.81 -3.51 -14.85
N ALA A 89 -16.99 -3.26 -14.30
CA ALA A 89 -17.30 -1.99 -13.63
C ALA A 89 -16.92 -2.01 -12.15
N GLU A 90 -16.35 -3.11 -11.65
CA GLU A 90 -15.95 -3.22 -10.25
C GLU A 90 -14.46 -3.20 -10.12
N GLY A 91 -13.97 -2.53 -9.10
CA GLY A 91 -12.56 -2.43 -8.80
C GLY A 91 -12.27 -2.72 -7.34
N TRP A 92 -11.09 -3.23 -7.07
CA TRP A 92 -10.66 -3.61 -5.73
C TRP A 92 -9.26 -3.07 -5.46
N MET A 93 -9.08 -2.51 -4.28
CA MET A 93 -7.77 -2.09 -3.80
C MET A 93 -7.27 -3.12 -2.79
N GLY A 94 -6.01 -3.46 -2.90
CA GLY A 94 -5.34 -4.31 -1.92
C GLY A 94 -4.65 -5.50 -2.54
N PRO A 95 -3.61 -5.98 -1.85
CA PRO A 95 -3.09 -5.42 -0.61
C PRO A 95 -2.43 -4.08 -0.84
N LEU A 96 -2.41 -3.28 0.21
CA LEU A 96 -1.69 -2.01 0.19
C LEU A 96 -1.05 -1.78 1.55
N ALA A 97 0.06 -1.09 1.57
CA ALA A 97 0.74 -0.76 2.81
C ALA A 97 1.63 0.45 2.61
N VAL A 98 1.85 1.17 3.71
CA VAL A 98 2.84 2.23 3.79
C VAL A 98 3.79 1.84 4.92
N ARG A 99 5.10 1.91 4.67
CA ARG A 99 6.10 1.59 5.65
C ARG A 99 5.90 2.45 6.90
N GLN A 100 6.10 1.85 8.07
CA GLN A 100 5.70 2.46 9.33
C GLN A 100 6.31 3.86 9.51
N ASP A 101 7.57 4.04 9.17
CA ASP A 101 8.25 5.32 9.35
C ASP A 101 7.78 6.38 8.35
N CYS A 102 7.00 6.00 7.36
CA CYS A 102 6.43 6.91 6.36
C CYS A 102 4.95 7.19 6.60
N GLN A 103 4.36 6.61 7.63
CA GLN A 103 2.95 6.83 7.94
C GLN A 103 2.75 8.18 8.63
N GLY A 104 1.54 8.70 8.54
CA GLY A 104 1.14 9.86 9.32
C GLY A 104 1.16 11.20 8.59
N ALA A 105 1.83 11.32 7.46
CA ALA A 105 1.91 12.58 6.74
C ALA A 105 1.06 12.59 5.48
N GLY A 106 -0.03 11.81 5.47
CA GLY A 106 -0.92 11.77 4.33
C GLY A 106 -0.48 10.79 3.25
N GLN A 107 0.57 10.02 3.48
CA GLN A 107 1.07 9.09 2.47
C GLN A 107 0.05 7.99 2.17
N GLY A 108 -0.59 7.45 3.21
CA GLY A 108 -1.60 6.43 3.00
C GLY A 108 -2.77 6.92 2.16
N LYS A 109 -3.19 8.17 2.39
CA LYS A 109 -4.26 8.76 1.59
C LYS A 109 -3.83 8.94 0.14
N ALA A 110 -2.58 9.32 -0.08
CA ALA A 110 -2.07 9.46 -1.45
C ALA A 110 -2.08 8.12 -2.17
N VAL A 111 -1.69 7.05 -1.49
CA VAL A 111 -1.69 5.71 -2.06
C VAL A 111 -3.10 5.28 -2.44
N VAL A 112 -4.07 5.50 -1.53
CA VAL A 112 -5.47 5.14 -1.79
C VAL A 112 -6.03 5.98 -2.93
N ARG A 113 -5.74 7.28 -2.96
CA ARG A 113 -6.23 8.15 -4.03
C ARG A 113 -5.71 7.73 -5.39
N ALA A 114 -4.45 7.31 -5.46
CA ALA A 114 -3.87 6.84 -6.72
C ALA A 114 -4.60 5.59 -7.21
N ALA A 115 -4.91 4.66 -6.30
CA ALA A 115 -5.64 3.46 -6.66
C ALA A 115 -7.06 3.78 -7.15
N ILE A 116 -7.74 4.68 -6.45
CA ILE A 116 -9.10 5.08 -6.84
C ILE A 116 -9.06 5.75 -8.21
N ALA A 117 -8.11 6.65 -8.43
CA ALA A 117 -8.00 7.35 -9.71
C ALA A 117 -7.75 6.36 -10.84
N HIS A 118 -6.88 5.38 -10.63
CA HIS A 118 -6.60 4.36 -11.62
C HIS A 118 -7.86 3.55 -11.93
N LEU A 119 -8.57 3.09 -10.90
CA LEU A 119 -9.75 2.26 -11.10
C LEU A 119 -10.86 3.03 -11.80
N ARG A 120 -11.05 4.30 -11.46
CA ARG A 120 -12.04 5.13 -12.16
C ARG A 120 -11.66 5.34 -13.60
N ALA A 121 -10.39 5.59 -13.88
CA ALA A 121 -9.92 5.76 -15.23
C ALA A 121 -10.07 4.48 -16.07
N THR A 122 -10.07 3.33 -15.41
CA THR A 122 -10.30 2.04 -16.05
C THR A 122 -11.77 1.75 -16.30
N GLY A 123 -12.66 2.57 -15.75
CA GLY A 123 -14.11 2.41 -15.94
C GLY A 123 -14.85 1.82 -14.77
N CYS A 124 -14.19 1.65 -13.62
CA CYS A 124 -14.84 1.11 -12.46
C CYS A 124 -15.80 2.14 -11.85
N ARG A 125 -17.01 1.70 -11.54
CA ARG A 125 -18.02 2.52 -10.90
C ARG A 125 -18.21 2.13 -9.44
N THR A 126 -17.87 0.90 -9.09
CA THR A 126 -17.90 0.41 -7.72
C THR A 126 -16.48 0.04 -7.33
N ILE A 127 -16.00 0.59 -6.23
CA ILE A 127 -14.64 0.36 -5.77
C ILE A 127 -14.71 -0.14 -4.34
N GLY A 128 -14.13 -1.31 -4.10
CA GLY A 128 -14.05 -1.91 -2.78
C GLY A 128 -12.62 -2.06 -2.33
N LEU A 129 -12.47 -2.39 -1.06
CA LEU A 129 -11.17 -2.73 -0.52
C LEU A 129 -11.37 -3.74 0.59
N GLU A 130 -10.33 -4.53 0.82
CA GLU A 130 -10.33 -5.43 1.96
C GLU A 130 -9.65 -4.73 3.13
N THR A 131 -10.25 -4.86 4.30
CA THR A 131 -9.64 -4.39 5.52
C THR A 131 -9.98 -5.38 6.62
N MET A 132 -9.13 -5.43 7.63
CA MET A 132 -9.36 -6.32 8.75
C MET A 132 -10.46 -5.73 9.62
N PRO A 133 -11.55 -6.47 9.88
CA PRO A 133 -12.66 -5.92 10.64
C PRO A 133 -12.28 -5.45 12.04
N ARG A 134 -11.21 -6.02 12.61
CA ARG A 134 -10.76 -5.65 13.95
C ARG A 134 -9.95 -4.38 13.97
N THR A 135 -9.60 -3.85 12.82
CA THR A 135 -8.73 -2.70 12.71
C THR A 135 -9.58 -1.44 12.63
N VAL A 136 -9.97 -0.93 13.79
CA VAL A 136 -10.84 0.24 13.86
C VAL A 136 -10.23 1.44 13.14
N ASP A 137 -8.92 1.63 13.26
CA ASP A 137 -8.25 2.73 12.58
C ASP A 137 -8.40 2.66 11.08
N ASN A 138 -8.27 1.45 10.51
CA ASN A 138 -8.46 1.28 9.08
C ASN A 138 -9.88 1.59 8.66
N ILE A 139 -10.85 1.09 9.42
CA ILE A 139 -12.25 1.37 9.12
C ILE A 139 -12.51 2.87 9.10
N GLY A 140 -12.03 3.57 10.11
CA GLY A 140 -12.18 5.01 10.17
C GLY A 140 -11.47 5.72 9.03
N PHE A 141 -10.28 5.27 8.67
CA PHE A 141 -9.49 5.87 7.60
C PHE A 141 -10.21 5.75 6.25
N TYR A 142 -10.70 4.57 5.93
CA TYR A 142 -11.30 4.31 4.63
C TYR A 142 -12.72 4.87 4.50
N SER A 143 -13.35 5.20 5.61
CA SER A 143 -14.70 5.77 5.59
C SER A 143 -14.70 7.26 5.36
N ARG A 144 -13.55 7.90 5.35
CA ARG A 144 -13.45 9.33 5.10
C ARG A 144 -13.56 9.64 3.62
#